data_112c7a3ef89b139e106fde39e412fc41
#
_entry.id   112c7a3ef89b139e106fde39e412fc41
#
_cell.length_a   1.000
_cell.length_b   1.000
_cell.length_c   1.000
_cell.angle_alpha   90.00
_cell.angle_beta   90.00
_cell.angle_gamma   90.00
#
_symmetry.space_group_name_H-M   'P 1'
#
loop_
_entity.id
_entity.type
_entity.pdbx_description
1 polymer ?
#
loop_
_entity_poly.entity_id
_entity_poly.type
_entity_poly.pdbx_seq_one_letter_code
_entity_poly.pdbx_strand_id
1 'polypeptide(L)'
;MPSSLVDRRSLLKAATTALLLAGGGFVAVGLFKAMGPAAGEGPANPPVRYPLDGLGLGHAANLTWGGKPVSILHRSSADIAWLLARPRPTLHPGAATTSFRATPLRSLTPDYFVFEPICTLHEAIVVRDDSGAFPTRGLVCPRCGTRYDLAGRVFSGPAPRSLTVPPYHFEGPDMLVIGEEAA
;
A
#
# COMPACT_ATOMS: atom_id res chain seq x y z
N MET A 1 -54.79 7.34 -54.74
CA MET A 1 -53.41 7.57 -54.27
C MET A 1 -53.46 8.60 -53.15
N PRO A 2 -53.32 8.29 -51.88
CA PRO A 2 -53.23 9.28 -50.84
C PRO A 2 -51.81 9.77 -50.70
N SER A 3 -51.58 11.02 -51.09
CA SER A 3 -50.36 11.76 -50.80
C SER A 3 -50.34 12.08 -49.32
N SER A 4 -49.52 11.33 -48.57
CA SER A 4 -49.24 11.63 -47.17
C SER A 4 -48.45 12.94 -47.07
N LEU A 5 -49.18 14.03 -46.80
CA LEU A 5 -48.57 15.28 -46.38
C LEU A 5 -47.92 15.04 -45.04
N VAL A 6 -46.61 14.76 -45.06
CA VAL A 6 -45.83 14.71 -43.80
C VAL A 6 -45.88 16.12 -43.22
N ASP A 7 -46.59 16.25 -42.12
CA ASP A 7 -46.77 17.52 -41.43
C ASP A 7 -45.39 18.06 -41.01
N ARG A 8 -45.04 19.29 -41.49
CA ARG A 8 -43.76 19.96 -41.17
C ARG A 8 -43.45 19.96 -39.68
N ARG A 9 -44.52 19.96 -38.85
CA ARG A 9 -44.43 19.95 -37.39
C ARG A 9 -43.98 18.60 -36.83
N SER A 10 -44.38 17.51 -37.46
CA SER A 10 -43.96 16.16 -37.10
C SER A 10 -42.53 15.86 -37.52
N LEU A 11 -42.12 16.40 -38.66
CA LEU A 11 -40.77 16.28 -39.17
C LEU A 11 -39.74 17.05 -38.30
N LEU A 12 -40.12 18.27 -37.88
CA LEU A 12 -39.29 19.08 -36.96
C LEU A 12 -39.17 18.41 -35.58
N LYS A 13 -40.27 17.85 -35.04
CA LYS A 13 -40.21 17.11 -33.77
C LYS A 13 -39.34 15.86 -33.88
N ALA A 14 -39.44 15.09 -34.95
CA ALA A 14 -38.61 13.93 -35.17
C ALA A 14 -37.11 14.30 -35.30
N ALA A 15 -36.79 15.38 -36.03
CA ALA A 15 -35.42 15.84 -36.17
C ALA A 15 -34.80 16.33 -34.84
N THR A 16 -35.56 17.10 -34.05
CA THR A 16 -35.09 17.57 -32.74
C THR A 16 -34.93 16.43 -31.75
N THR A 17 -35.84 15.45 -31.74
CA THR A 17 -35.74 14.28 -30.87
C THR A 17 -34.52 13.44 -31.25
N ALA A 18 -34.26 13.21 -32.54
CA ALA A 18 -33.10 12.48 -33.01
C ALA A 18 -31.78 13.18 -32.63
N LEU A 19 -31.73 14.51 -32.74
CA LEU A 19 -30.55 15.30 -32.36
C LEU A 19 -30.29 15.24 -30.86
N LEU A 20 -31.34 15.31 -30.03
CA LEU A 20 -31.22 15.21 -28.56
C LEU A 20 -30.78 13.81 -28.11
N LEU A 21 -31.27 12.75 -28.74
CA LEU A 21 -30.86 11.38 -28.45
C LEU A 21 -29.42 11.13 -28.89
N ALA A 22 -29.02 11.61 -30.07
CA ALA A 22 -27.64 11.47 -30.53
C ALA A 22 -26.67 12.31 -29.70
N GLY A 23 -27.00 13.55 -29.39
CA GLY A 23 -26.17 14.45 -28.58
C GLY A 23 -26.07 14.00 -27.12
N GLY A 24 -27.21 13.60 -26.51
CA GLY A 24 -27.26 13.09 -25.14
C GLY A 24 -26.49 11.77 -24.97
N GLY A 25 -26.57 10.87 -25.97
CA GLY A 25 -25.82 9.62 -25.98
C GLY A 25 -24.32 9.84 -26.04
N PHE A 26 -23.87 10.79 -26.87
CA PHE A 26 -22.42 11.11 -26.99
C PHE A 26 -21.84 11.70 -25.71
N VAL A 27 -22.57 12.58 -25.04
CA VAL A 27 -22.16 13.17 -23.76
C VAL A 27 -22.17 12.11 -22.65
N ALA A 28 -23.18 11.25 -22.61
CA ALA A 28 -23.27 10.18 -21.61
C ALA A 28 -22.11 9.19 -21.74
N VAL A 29 -21.76 8.75 -22.96
CA VAL A 29 -20.61 7.85 -23.19
C VAL A 29 -19.30 8.52 -22.79
N GLY A 30 -19.11 9.80 -23.06
CA GLY A 30 -17.94 10.57 -22.64
C GLY A 30 -17.82 10.65 -21.12
N LEU A 31 -18.94 10.90 -20.44
CA LEU A 31 -19.00 10.98 -18.98
C LEU A 31 -18.73 9.61 -18.33
N PHE A 32 -19.32 8.53 -18.85
CA PHE A 32 -19.07 7.17 -18.37
C PHE A 32 -17.61 6.74 -18.57
N LYS A 33 -16.98 7.11 -19.69
CA LYS A 33 -15.55 6.87 -19.91
C LYS A 33 -14.65 7.69 -18.97
N ALA A 34 -15.05 8.90 -18.63
CA ALA A 34 -14.31 9.76 -17.71
C ALA A 34 -14.45 9.29 -16.23
N MET A 35 -15.54 8.60 -15.89
CA MET A 35 -15.77 8.02 -14.56
C MET A 35 -15.22 6.58 -14.41
N GLY A 36 -14.84 5.94 -15.50
CA GLY A 36 -14.15 4.65 -15.47
C GLY A 36 -12.75 4.80 -14.86
N PRO A 37 -12.23 3.77 -14.18
CA PRO A 37 -10.83 3.77 -13.80
C PRO A 37 -10.00 3.98 -15.06
N ALA A 38 -9.02 4.89 -14.99
CA ALA A 38 -8.13 5.17 -16.11
C ALA A 38 -7.51 3.83 -16.54
N ALA A 39 -7.84 3.38 -17.73
CA ALA A 39 -7.28 2.18 -18.33
C ALA A 39 -5.81 2.45 -18.70
N GLY A 40 -4.96 2.44 -17.68
CA GLY A 40 -3.53 2.26 -17.81
C GLY A 40 -3.28 0.78 -17.51
N GLU A 41 -3.28 -0.05 -18.54
CA GLU A 41 -2.97 -1.48 -18.43
C GLU A 41 -1.46 -1.69 -18.26
N GLY A 42 -0.96 -1.24 -17.13
CA GLY A 42 0.25 -1.74 -16.49
C GLY A 42 -0.11 -2.14 -15.08
N PRO A 43 0.67 -2.95 -14.38
CA PRO A 43 0.45 -3.17 -12.95
C PRO A 43 0.27 -1.79 -12.32
N ALA A 44 -0.80 -1.58 -11.58
CA ALA A 44 -1.20 -0.27 -11.03
C ALA A 44 -0.04 0.42 -10.27
N ASN A 45 0.96 -0.36 -9.87
CA ASN A 45 2.22 0.08 -9.28
C ASN A 45 3.35 -0.82 -9.78
N PRO A 46 4.22 -0.36 -10.70
CA PRO A 46 5.34 -1.17 -11.17
C PRO A 46 6.26 -1.55 -9.98
N PRO A 47 6.86 -2.73 -10.02
CA PRO A 47 7.78 -3.16 -8.97
C PRO A 47 9.03 -2.28 -8.95
N VAL A 48 9.54 -2.05 -7.74
CA VAL A 48 10.76 -1.26 -7.51
C VAL A 48 11.86 -2.18 -7.03
N ARG A 49 13.00 -2.19 -7.74
CA ARG A 49 14.22 -2.91 -7.35
C ARG A 49 15.11 -2.02 -6.51
N TYR A 50 15.56 -2.56 -5.39
CA TYR A 50 16.47 -1.85 -4.48
C TYR A 50 17.70 -2.73 -4.17
N PRO A 51 18.93 -2.28 -4.48
CA PRO A 51 20.15 -2.98 -4.11
C PRO A 51 20.37 -2.85 -2.59
N LEU A 52 20.68 -3.96 -1.95
CA LEU A 52 20.92 -4.00 -0.50
C LEU A 52 22.38 -3.68 -0.14
N ASP A 53 23.27 -3.65 -1.14
CA ASP A 53 24.67 -3.29 -0.98
C ASP A 53 24.78 -1.90 -0.35
N GLY A 54 25.47 -1.80 0.74
CA GLY A 54 25.66 -0.53 1.43
C GLY A 54 24.57 -0.15 2.43
N LEU A 55 23.50 -0.93 2.59
CA LEU A 55 22.57 -0.72 3.68
C LEU A 55 23.17 -1.28 4.98
N GLY A 56 23.80 -0.41 5.76
CA GLY A 56 24.47 -0.78 7.01
C GLY A 56 23.52 -1.33 8.08
N LEU A 57 24.05 -2.14 9.00
CA LEU A 57 23.31 -2.68 10.13
C LEU A 57 22.67 -1.57 10.98
N GLY A 58 21.41 -1.72 11.30
CA GLY A 58 20.61 -0.76 12.07
C GLY A 58 20.23 0.50 11.28
N HIS A 59 20.52 0.57 9.99
CA HIS A 59 20.08 1.66 9.12
C HIS A 59 18.83 1.28 8.33
N ALA A 60 18.10 2.29 7.91
CA ALA A 60 16.93 2.13 7.07
C ALA A 60 17.06 2.94 5.79
N ALA A 61 16.70 2.34 4.67
CA ALA A 61 16.50 3.02 3.40
C ALA A 61 15.02 3.31 3.21
N ASN A 62 14.71 4.45 2.61
CA ASN A 62 13.34 4.86 2.32
C ASN A 62 13.18 5.05 0.82
N LEU A 63 12.07 4.55 0.31
CA LEU A 63 11.68 4.68 -1.09
C LEU A 63 10.17 4.89 -1.21
N THR A 64 9.68 5.09 -2.40
CA THR A 64 8.24 5.21 -2.67
C THR A 64 7.80 4.10 -3.61
N TRP A 65 6.73 3.40 -3.26
CA TRP A 65 6.07 2.42 -4.10
C TRP A 65 4.56 2.66 -4.09
N GLY A 66 3.96 2.75 -5.28
CA GLY A 66 2.52 3.03 -5.40
C GLY A 66 2.06 4.33 -4.73
N GLY A 67 2.91 5.36 -4.73
CA GLY A 67 2.63 6.63 -4.05
C GLY A 67 2.74 6.59 -2.52
N LYS A 68 3.09 5.43 -1.94
CA LYS A 68 3.27 5.26 -0.49
C LYS A 68 4.75 5.15 -0.13
N PRO A 69 5.17 5.69 1.02
CA PRO A 69 6.50 5.47 1.53
C PRO A 69 6.68 4.00 1.95
N VAL A 70 7.82 3.44 1.62
CA VAL A 70 8.25 2.11 2.06
C VAL A 70 9.64 2.23 2.66
N SER A 71 9.87 1.59 3.79
CA SER A 71 11.16 1.54 4.46
C SER A 71 11.71 0.12 4.46
N ILE A 72 13.02 0.00 4.20
CA ILE A 72 13.79 -1.24 4.30
C ILE A 72 14.74 -1.07 5.48
N LEU A 73 14.57 -1.84 6.54
CA LEU A 73 15.42 -1.79 7.72
C LEU A 73 16.35 -3.00 7.74
N HIS A 74 17.65 -2.76 7.88
CA HIS A 74 18.65 -3.81 8.13
C HIS A 74 18.82 -3.99 9.64
N ARG A 75 18.32 -5.11 10.18
CA ARG A 75 18.35 -5.41 11.63
C ARG A 75 19.71 -5.96 12.04
N SER A 76 20.09 -5.68 13.25
CA SER A 76 21.24 -6.35 13.89
C SER A 76 20.83 -7.71 14.49
N SER A 77 21.81 -8.57 14.75
CA SER A 77 21.59 -9.84 15.45
C SER A 77 20.96 -9.65 16.83
N ALA A 78 21.30 -8.56 17.53
CA ALA A 78 20.70 -8.21 18.82
C ALA A 78 19.21 -7.85 18.67
N ASP A 79 18.84 -7.12 17.63
CA ASP A 79 17.42 -6.79 17.34
C ASP A 79 16.62 -8.06 17.06
N ILE A 80 17.18 -8.96 16.26
CA ILE A 80 16.55 -10.23 15.90
C ILE A 80 16.35 -11.10 17.15
N ALA A 81 17.39 -11.26 17.96
CA ALA A 81 17.33 -12.02 19.20
C ALA A 81 16.25 -11.46 20.16
N TRP A 82 16.19 -10.14 20.30
CA TRP A 82 15.20 -9.48 21.13
C TRP A 82 13.77 -9.69 20.61
N LEU A 83 13.55 -9.61 19.29
CA LEU A 83 12.25 -9.84 18.68
C LEU A 83 11.76 -11.28 18.85
N LEU A 84 12.67 -12.25 18.76
CA LEU A 84 12.36 -13.69 18.93
C LEU A 84 12.09 -14.08 20.38
N ALA A 85 12.76 -13.43 21.34
CA ALA A 85 12.59 -13.69 22.77
C ALA A 85 11.23 -13.19 23.32
N ARG A 86 10.50 -12.36 22.57
CA ARG A 86 9.24 -11.81 23.04
C ARG A 86 8.04 -12.70 22.74
N PRO A 87 7.10 -12.83 23.70
CA PRO A 87 5.80 -13.41 23.40
C PRO A 87 5.14 -12.62 22.25
N ARG A 88 4.52 -13.33 21.32
CA ARG A 88 3.70 -12.68 20.29
C ARG A 88 2.64 -11.84 21.00
N PRO A 89 2.51 -10.53 20.69
CA PRO A 89 1.27 -9.83 21.04
C PRO A 89 0.12 -10.66 20.45
N THR A 90 -0.93 -10.85 21.20
CA THR A 90 -2.15 -11.49 20.70
C THR A 90 -2.50 -10.83 19.38
N LEU A 91 -2.40 -11.58 18.29
CA LEU A 91 -2.68 -11.10 16.96
C LEU A 91 -4.07 -10.48 16.96
N HIS A 92 -4.18 -9.21 16.67
CA HIS A 92 -5.49 -8.61 16.45
C HIS A 92 -6.19 -9.38 15.33
N PRO A 93 -7.48 -9.74 15.48
CA PRO A 93 -8.25 -10.42 14.44
C PRO A 93 -8.16 -9.62 13.14
N GLY A 94 -7.67 -10.24 12.06
CA GLY A 94 -7.51 -9.60 10.75
C GLY A 94 -6.07 -9.53 10.20
N ALA A 95 -5.05 -9.99 10.95
CA ALA A 95 -3.74 -10.24 10.35
C ALA A 95 -3.84 -11.44 9.41
N ALA A 96 -3.49 -11.25 8.13
CA ALA A 96 -3.45 -12.33 7.14
C ALA A 96 -2.62 -13.51 7.68
N THR A 97 -3.26 -14.66 7.81
CA THR A 97 -2.73 -15.82 8.54
C THR A 97 -1.80 -16.71 7.71
N THR A 98 -1.55 -16.37 6.46
CA THR A 98 -0.79 -17.21 5.52
C THR A 98 0.35 -16.41 4.91
N SER A 99 1.48 -16.33 5.57
CA SER A 99 2.77 -16.00 4.95
C SER A 99 3.79 -15.61 6.01
N PHE A 100 5.01 -15.26 5.59
CA PHE A 100 6.06 -14.67 6.41
C PHE A 100 5.57 -13.49 7.30
N ARG A 101 4.48 -12.79 6.91
CA ARG A 101 3.86 -11.72 7.71
C ARG A 101 3.29 -12.20 9.05
N ALA A 102 3.02 -13.49 9.17
CA ALA A 102 2.57 -14.13 10.43
C ALA A 102 3.74 -14.64 11.30
N THR A 103 4.97 -14.60 10.79
CA THR A 103 6.16 -14.98 11.58
C THR A 103 6.45 -13.96 12.68
N PRO A 104 7.20 -14.30 13.73
CA PRO A 104 7.60 -13.33 14.76
C PRO A 104 8.36 -12.12 14.18
N LEU A 105 9.11 -12.31 13.13
CA LEU A 105 9.91 -11.26 12.49
C LEU A 105 9.15 -10.48 11.40
N ARG A 106 8.04 -11.04 10.90
CA ARG A 106 7.22 -10.46 9.83
C ARG A 106 8.02 -10.10 8.58
N SER A 107 9.02 -10.91 8.26
CA SER A 107 9.91 -10.72 7.12
C SER A 107 10.30 -12.07 6.52
N LEU A 108 10.68 -12.07 5.23
CA LEU A 108 11.16 -13.25 4.51
C LEU A 108 12.51 -13.73 5.06
N THR A 109 13.40 -12.77 5.38
CA THR A 109 14.69 -13.03 6.00
C THR A 109 14.76 -12.34 7.36
N PRO A 110 15.52 -12.85 8.33
CA PRO A 110 15.64 -12.20 9.63
C PRO A 110 16.24 -10.81 9.56
N ASP A 111 17.18 -10.58 8.64
CA ASP A 111 18.02 -9.39 8.58
C ASP A 111 17.29 -8.17 8.04
N TYR A 112 16.38 -8.37 7.09
CA TYR A 112 15.70 -7.26 6.42
C TYR A 112 14.22 -7.22 6.76
N PHE A 113 13.74 -6.03 7.16
CA PHE A 113 12.33 -5.76 7.38
C PHE A 113 11.83 -4.66 6.44
N VAL A 114 10.86 -5.01 5.61
CA VAL A 114 10.23 -4.12 4.64
C VAL A 114 8.85 -3.73 5.13
N PHE A 115 8.57 -2.45 5.25
CA PHE A 115 7.29 -1.99 5.81
C PHE A 115 6.90 -0.60 5.30
N GLU A 116 5.61 -0.30 5.35
CA GLU A 116 5.10 1.05 5.18
C GLU A 116 5.23 1.78 6.52
N PRO A 117 6.05 2.85 6.63
CA PRO A 117 6.24 3.58 7.88
C PRO A 117 5.05 4.52 8.17
N ILE A 118 3.83 4.00 8.12
CA ILE A 118 2.59 4.76 8.27
C ILE A 118 1.82 4.22 9.47
N CYS A 119 1.55 5.08 10.44
CA CYS A 119 0.76 4.74 11.63
C CYS A 119 -0.66 4.31 11.23
N THR A 120 -1.10 3.15 11.71
CA THR A 120 -2.40 2.57 11.36
C THR A 120 -3.60 3.27 12.00
N LEU A 121 -3.37 4.27 12.85
CA LEU A 121 -4.42 5.08 13.46
C LEU A 121 -4.53 6.47 12.84
N HIS A 122 -3.39 7.13 12.55
CA HIS A 122 -3.36 8.54 12.15
C HIS A 122 -2.75 8.80 10.77
N GLU A 123 -2.35 7.74 10.05
CA GLU A 123 -1.68 7.86 8.75
C GLU A 123 -0.41 8.76 8.77
N ALA A 124 0.11 9.03 9.98
CA ALA A 124 1.33 9.79 10.16
C ALA A 124 2.56 8.89 9.98
N ILE A 125 3.64 9.46 9.45
CA ILE A 125 4.91 8.75 9.32
C ILE A 125 5.43 8.41 10.72
N VAL A 126 5.75 7.13 10.94
CA VAL A 126 6.44 6.69 12.14
C VAL A 126 7.94 6.97 12.00
N VAL A 127 8.55 7.38 13.09
CA VAL A 127 9.97 7.71 13.16
C VAL A 127 10.68 6.76 14.12
N ARG A 128 12.01 6.78 14.12
CA ARG A 128 12.80 6.01 15.08
C ARG A 128 12.49 6.46 16.52
N ASP A 129 12.36 5.51 17.42
CA ASP A 129 12.19 5.77 18.86
C ASP A 129 13.56 5.71 19.55
N ASP A 130 14.10 6.87 19.86
CA ASP A 130 15.37 7.02 20.59
C ASP A 130 15.13 7.31 22.10
N SER A 131 13.90 7.15 22.60
CA SER A 131 13.51 7.45 24.00
C SER A 131 14.08 6.47 25.03
N GLY A 132 14.70 5.37 24.60
CA GLY A 132 15.15 4.30 25.50
C GLY A 132 14.02 3.39 26.01
N ALA A 133 12.79 3.54 25.51
CA ALA A 133 11.66 2.68 25.85
C ALA A 133 11.86 1.21 25.40
N PHE A 134 12.79 1.00 24.48
CA PHE A 134 13.19 -0.33 24.01
C PHE A 134 14.63 -0.60 24.43
N PRO A 135 14.96 -1.85 24.80
CA PRO A 135 16.36 -2.27 25.01
C PRO A 135 17.20 -2.17 23.74
N THR A 136 16.56 -2.31 22.60
CA THR A 136 17.11 -2.05 21.26
C THR A 136 16.46 -0.78 20.71
N ARG A 137 16.31 -0.69 19.42
CA ARG A 137 15.65 0.43 18.76
C ARG A 137 14.20 0.07 18.45
N GLY A 138 13.32 1.07 18.39
CA GLY A 138 11.93 0.92 18.00
C GLY A 138 11.50 2.00 17.05
N LEU A 139 10.19 2.04 16.79
CA LEU A 139 9.55 3.06 15.99
C LEU A 139 8.43 3.70 16.81
N VAL A 140 8.19 4.98 16.62
CA VAL A 140 7.12 5.70 17.33
C VAL A 140 6.32 6.57 16.37
N CYS A 141 5.02 6.60 16.56
CA CYS A 141 4.16 7.58 15.90
C CYS A 141 4.21 8.89 16.69
N PRO A 142 4.75 9.99 16.13
CA PRO A 142 4.87 11.25 16.85
C PRO A 142 3.51 11.87 17.18
N ARG A 143 2.44 11.45 16.51
CA ARG A 143 1.10 12.00 16.65
C ARG A 143 0.30 11.38 17.80
N CYS A 144 0.44 10.09 18.03
CA CYS A 144 -0.34 9.36 19.05
C CYS A 144 0.52 8.64 20.09
N GLY A 145 1.84 8.69 19.97
CA GLY A 145 2.74 8.02 20.89
C GLY A 145 2.72 6.48 20.78
N THR A 146 2.02 5.91 19.79
CA THR A 146 2.07 4.45 19.58
C THR A 146 3.49 4.03 19.22
N ARG A 147 4.01 3.06 19.94
CA ARG A 147 5.33 2.47 19.72
C ARG A 147 5.19 1.15 19.00
N TYR A 148 6.07 0.92 18.04
CA TYR A 148 6.18 -0.31 17.27
C TYR A 148 7.58 -0.89 17.44
N ASP A 149 7.68 -2.20 17.52
CA ASP A 149 8.97 -2.88 17.50
C ASP A 149 9.54 -2.93 16.05
N LEU A 150 10.77 -3.45 15.91
CA LEU A 150 11.43 -3.56 14.61
C LEU A 150 10.87 -4.69 13.71
N ALA A 151 9.79 -5.35 14.11
CA ALA A 151 8.93 -6.16 13.26
C ALA A 151 7.62 -5.43 12.91
N GLY A 152 7.51 -4.13 13.25
CA GLY A 152 6.33 -3.31 13.02
C GLY A 152 5.12 -3.71 13.85
N ARG A 153 5.28 -4.52 14.91
CA ARG A 153 4.19 -4.91 15.81
C ARG A 153 3.94 -3.80 16.81
N VAL A 154 2.67 -3.55 17.14
CA VAL A 154 2.33 -2.60 18.20
C VAL A 154 2.91 -3.11 19.51
N PHE A 155 3.76 -2.30 20.14
CA PHE A 155 4.35 -2.56 21.44
C PHE A 155 3.57 -1.90 22.57
N SER A 156 3.15 -0.66 22.35
CA SER A 156 2.30 0.11 23.26
C SER A 156 1.61 1.25 22.51
N GLY A 157 0.47 1.70 23.03
CA GLY A 157 -0.26 2.82 22.47
C GLY A 157 -1.57 2.43 21.78
N PRO A 158 -2.32 3.40 21.25
CA PRO A 158 -3.69 3.22 20.79
C PRO A 158 -3.84 2.69 19.37
N ALA A 159 -2.77 2.51 18.59
CA ALA A 159 -2.90 2.04 17.20
C ALA A 159 -3.49 0.62 17.15
N PRO A 160 -4.50 0.39 16.31
CA PRO A 160 -5.25 -0.87 16.32
C PRO A 160 -4.52 -2.04 15.64
N ARG A 161 -3.51 -1.76 14.81
CA ARG A 161 -2.84 -2.77 13.98
C ARG A 161 -1.35 -2.52 13.86
N SER A 162 -0.62 -3.60 13.60
CA SER A 162 0.79 -3.56 13.20
C SER A 162 0.98 -2.82 11.89
N LEU A 163 2.20 -2.31 11.64
CA LEU A 163 2.55 -1.64 10.38
C LEU A 163 2.32 -2.59 9.18
N THR A 164 1.96 -2.01 8.06
CA THR A 164 1.73 -2.76 6.81
C THR A 164 3.05 -3.25 6.24
N VAL A 165 3.06 -4.48 5.72
CA VAL A 165 4.17 -5.07 4.99
C VAL A 165 3.72 -5.21 3.54
N PRO A 166 4.32 -4.47 2.59
CA PRO A 166 3.99 -4.57 1.17
C PRO A 166 4.37 -5.95 0.61
N PRO A 167 3.89 -6.34 -0.57
CA PRO A 167 4.41 -7.50 -1.27
C PRO A 167 5.86 -7.24 -1.68
N TYR A 168 6.75 -8.21 -1.46
CA TYR A 168 8.14 -8.16 -1.88
C TYR A 168 8.76 -9.55 -1.95
N HIS A 169 9.85 -9.66 -2.71
CA HIS A 169 10.70 -10.85 -2.75
C HIS A 169 12.18 -10.45 -2.94
N PHE A 170 13.06 -11.43 -2.87
CA PHE A 170 14.49 -11.24 -3.14
C PHE A 170 14.86 -11.84 -4.50
N GLU A 171 15.52 -11.06 -5.34
CA GLU A 171 16.22 -11.53 -6.54
C GLU A 171 17.69 -11.78 -6.19
N GLY A 172 18.00 -12.99 -5.74
CA GLY A 172 19.34 -13.30 -5.22
C GLY A 172 19.60 -12.71 -3.82
N PRO A 173 20.85 -12.65 -3.37
CA PRO A 173 21.19 -12.23 -2.01
C PRO A 173 21.11 -10.72 -1.81
N ASP A 174 21.35 -9.93 -2.83
CA ASP A 174 21.64 -8.49 -2.71
C ASP A 174 20.62 -7.58 -3.38
N MET A 175 19.53 -8.15 -3.93
CA MET A 175 18.50 -7.36 -4.61
C MET A 175 17.11 -7.64 -4.01
N LEU A 176 16.45 -6.57 -3.58
CA LEU A 176 15.07 -6.59 -3.10
C LEU A 176 14.13 -6.04 -4.17
N VAL A 177 13.03 -6.73 -4.45
CA VAL A 177 11.96 -6.31 -5.35
C VAL A 177 10.70 -6.07 -4.53
N ILE A 178 10.16 -4.86 -4.59
CA ILE A 178 8.95 -4.43 -3.87
C ILE A 178 7.83 -4.26 -4.88
N GLY A 179 6.66 -4.80 -4.57
CA GLY A 179 5.48 -4.73 -5.43
C GLY A 179 5.02 -6.06 -5.98
N GLU A 180 5.83 -7.10 -5.84
CA GLU A 180 5.52 -8.46 -6.26
C GLU A 180 5.83 -9.45 -5.14
N GLU A 181 5.04 -10.50 -5.01
CA GLU A 181 5.38 -11.66 -4.18
C GLU A 181 6.15 -12.68 -5.05
N ALA A 182 7.03 -13.46 -4.43
CA ALA A 182 7.64 -14.58 -5.13
C ALA A 182 6.55 -15.55 -5.59
N ALA A 183 6.63 -15.98 -6.86
CA ALA A 183 5.73 -16.95 -7.46
C ALA A 183 5.86 -18.33 -6.80
#